data_9d20ea14dc7923980570270a6b35a3d4
#
_entry.id   9d20ea14dc7923980570270a6b35a3d4
#
_cell.length_a   1.000
_cell.length_b   1.000
_cell.length_c   1.000
_cell.angle_alpha   90.00
_cell.angle_beta   90.00
_cell.angle_gamma   90.00
#
_symmetry.space_group_name_H-M   'P 1'
#
loop_
_entity.id
_entity.type
_entity.pdbx_description
1 polymer ?
#
loop_
_entity_poly.entity_id
_entity_poly.type
_entity_poly.pdbx_seq_one_letter_code
_entity_poly.pdbx_strand_id
1 'polypeptide(L)'
;NKYIFKSDMSNKYIFKSERLGFRVWTKADLLAFSKINADTDVMEHFPSPLSVKESDEFIDRLIAHYEKHGYQYFATEILETQELIGFIGLAFQRYKTEFSPGTDIGWRLKKSAWGNGYATEGAKKCLDYAFEALNLKKVFSTCTINNLKSENIMKNIGMDKMGEFNPISPPSIQVKT
;
A
#
# COMPACT_ATOMS: atom_id res chain seq x y z
N ASN A 1 -34.09 25.34 19.67
CA ASN A 1 -33.35 24.08 19.63
C ASN A 1 -32.53 24.04 18.34
N LYS A 2 -31.26 24.44 18.41
CA LYS A 2 -30.30 24.26 17.31
C LYS A 2 -29.68 22.87 17.45
N TYR A 3 -30.07 21.95 16.58
CA TYR A 3 -29.34 20.70 16.40
C TYR A 3 -28.17 20.98 15.46
N ILE A 4 -26.94 20.88 15.97
CA ILE A 4 -25.72 20.89 15.15
C ILE A 4 -25.44 19.44 14.77
N PHE A 5 -25.52 19.08 13.50
CA PHE A 5 -24.87 17.89 12.98
C PHE A 5 -23.36 18.12 13.11
N LYS A 6 -22.74 17.50 14.13
CA LYS A 6 -21.32 17.26 14.07
C LYS A 6 -21.12 16.26 12.95
N SER A 7 -20.52 16.67 11.84
CA SER A 7 -19.99 15.72 10.86
C SER A 7 -19.05 14.81 11.64
N ASP A 8 -19.40 13.54 11.66
CA ASP A 8 -18.67 12.53 12.43
C ASP A 8 -17.30 12.36 11.76
N MET A 9 -16.28 13.06 12.27
CA MET A 9 -14.87 12.86 11.87
C MET A 9 -14.36 11.47 12.28
N SER A 10 -15.22 10.65 12.90
CA SER A 10 -14.89 9.29 13.35
C SER A 10 -14.71 8.31 12.21
N ASN A 11 -15.04 8.67 10.97
CA ASN A 11 -15.07 7.74 9.83
C ASN A 11 -14.09 8.09 8.69
N LYS A 12 -13.04 8.87 8.98
CA LYS A 12 -12.01 9.21 7.97
C LYS A 12 -11.23 7.97 7.51
N TYR A 13 -10.95 7.05 8.42
CA TYR A 13 -10.12 5.88 8.17
C TYR A 13 -10.94 4.61 8.06
N ILE A 14 -10.61 3.77 7.07
CA ILE A 14 -11.19 2.44 6.91
C ILE A 14 -10.76 1.54 8.07
N PHE A 15 -9.49 1.62 8.47
CA PHE A 15 -8.93 1.00 9.67
C PHE A 15 -7.71 1.78 10.15
N LYS A 16 -7.22 1.44 11.34
CA LYS A 16 -6.06 2.07 11.98
C LYS A 16 -5.15 1.02 12.59
N SER A 17 -3.85 1.31 12.63
CA SER A 17 -2.89 0.66 13.53
C SER A 17 -2.62 1.57 14.74
N GLU A 18 -1.57 1.31 15.49
CA GLU A 18 -1.20 2.13 16.65
C GLU A 18 -0.87 3.58 16.24
N ARG A 19 -0.08 3.74 15.17
CA ARG A 19 0.42 5.06 14.72
C ARG A 19 -0.10 5.51 13.36
N LEU A 20 -0.76 4.62 12.60
CA LEU A 20 -1.14 4.89 11.22
C LEU A 20 -2.65 4.80 11.00
N GLY A 21 -3.16 5.68 10.12
CA GLY A 21 -4.51 5.64 9.60
C GLY A 21 -4.51 5.30 8.11
N PHE A 22 -5.45 4.44 7.70
CA PHE A 22 -5.59 3.96 6.33
C PHE A 22 -6.94 4.40 5.77
N ARG A 23 -6.90 5.13 4.67
CA ARG A 23 -8.10 5.72 4.07
C ARG A 23 -8.09 5.64 2.55
N VAL A 24 -9.24 5.95 1.98
CA VAL A 24 -9.33 6.14 0.53
C VAL A 24 -8.58 7.40 0.09
N TRP A 25 -8.14 7.39 -1.16
CA TRP A 25 -7.49 8.54 -1.79
C TRP A 25 -8.50 9.64 -2.09
N THR A 26 -8.02 10.88 -2.06
CA THR A 26 -8.80 12.07 -2.41
C THR A 26 -7.97 12.98 -3.35
N LYS A 27 -8.64 13.93 -3.99
CA LYS A 27 -7.95 14.91 -4.84
C LYS A 27 -6.95 15.79 -4.06
N ALA A 28 -7.13 15.95 -2.76
CA ALA A 28 -6.19 16.69 -1.91
C ALA A 28 -4.81 16.00 -1.81
N ASP A 29 -4.72 14.72 -2.11
CA ASP A 29 -3.50 13.93 -2.01
C ASP A 29 -2.59 14.03 -3.24
N LEU A 30 -3.11 14.47 -4.38
CA LEU A 30 -2.43 14.47 -5.67
C LEU A 30 -1.03 15.10 -5.60
N LEU A 31 -0.94 16.32 -5.05
CA LEU A 31 0.34 17.03 -4.96
C LEU A 31 1.34 16.34 -4.04
N ALA A 32 0.90 15.87 -2.87
CA ALA A 32 1.78 15.21 -1.91
C ALA A 32 2.27 13.87 -2.46
N PHE A 33 1.39 13.08 -3.08
CA PHE A 33 1.76 11.79 -3.63
C PHE A 33 2.63 11.90 -4.89
N SER A 34 2.43 12.91 -5.75
CA SER A 34 3.29 13.15 -6.91
C SER A 34 4.74 13.44 -6.49
N LYS A 35 4.96 14.17 -5.38
CA LYS A 35 6.30 14.39 -4.83
C LYS A 35 6.97 13.09 -4.36
N ILE A 36 6.20 12.18 -3.75
CA ILE A 36 6.70 10.85 -3.34
C ILE A 36 7.11 10.04 -4.57
N ASN A 37 6.27 10.03 -5.61
CA ASN A 37 6.51 9.27 -6.84
C ASN A 37 7.60 9.88 -7.75
N ALA A 38 7.95 11.14 -7.57
CA ALA A 38 9.05 11.80 -8.26
C ALA A 38 10.40 11.60 -7.56
N ASP A 39 10.41 11.15 -6.32
CA ASP A 39 11.63 10.93 -5.55
C ASP A 39 12.38 9.69 -6.07
N THR A 40 13.62 9.89 -6.54
CA THR A 40 14.45 8.83 -7.13
C THR A 40 14.84 7.75 -6.13
N ASP A 41 15.00 8.08 -4.86
CA ASP A 41 15.31 7.10 -3.82
C ASP A 41 14.09 6.22 -3.52
N VAL A 42 12.89 6.83 -3.48
CA VAL A 42 11.63 6.10 -3.29
C VAL A 42 11.36 5.16 -4.46
N MET A 43 11.70 5.61 -5.67
CA MET A 43 11.44 4.89 -6.93
C MET A 43 12.62 4.05 -7.42
N GLU A 44 13.68 3.88 -6.62
CA GLU A 44 14.93 3.17 -6.97
C GLU A 44 14.69 1.77 -7.58
N HIS A 45 13.68 1.06 -7.08
CA HIS A 45 13.35 -0.30 -7.52
C HIS A 45 12.21 -0.36 -8.55
N PHE A 46 11.81 0.76 -9.10
CA PHE A 46 10.84 0.87 -10.18
C PHE A 46 11.54 1.31 -11.47
N PRO A 47 10.94 1.10 -12.65
CA PRO A 47 11.56 1.46 -13.92
C PRO A 47 11.99 2.92 -14.03
N SER A 48 11.19 3.84 -13.46
CA SER A 48 11.48 5.28 -13.39
C SER A 48 10.61 5.96 -12.32
N PRO A 49 10.99 7.15 -11.83
CA PRO A 49 10.07 8.05 -11.15
C PRO A 49 8.87 8.37 -12.03
N LEU A 50 7.74 8.70 -11.42
CA LEU A 50 6.53 9.06 -12.14
C LEU A 50 6.44 10.57 -12.36
N SER A 51 5.95 10.98 -13.51
CA SER A 51 5.49 12.34 -13.76
C SER A 51 4.25 12.65 -12.90
N VAL A 52 3.90 13.92 -12.77
CA VAL A 52 2.67 14.35 -12.08
C VAL A 52 1.45 13.66 -12.68
N LYS A 53 1.34 13.64 -14.02
CA LYS A 53 0.23 12.99 -14.72
C LYS A 53 0.13 11.50 -14.42
N GLU A 54 1.24 10.77 -14.46
CA GLU A 54 1.27 9.33 -14.16
C GLU A 54 0.91 9.06 -12.68
N SER A 55 1.34 9.94 -11.77
CA SER A 55 0.99 9.87 -10.36
C SER A 55 -0.51 10.10 -10.13
N ASP A 56 -1.10 11.07 -10.81
CA ASP A 56 -2.53 11.35 -10.73
C ASP A 56 -3.36 10.20 -11.29
N GLU A 57 -2.98 9.68 -12.47
CA GLU A 57 -3.61 8.49 -13.06
C GLU A 57 -3.47 7.23 -12.16
N PHE A 58 -2.39 7.15 -11.38
CA PHE A 58 -2.23 6.07 -10.41
C PHE A 58 -3.27 6.15 -9.30
N ILE A 59 -3.52 7.36 -8.75
CA ILE A 59 -4.59 7.57 -7.75
C ILE A 59 -5.96 7.24 -8.34
N ASP A 60 -6.25 7.68 -9.56
CA ASP A 60 -7.52 7.38 -10.23
C ASP A 60 -7.75 5.85 -10.35
N ARG A 61 -6.70 5.12 -10.72
CA ARG A 61 -6.77 3.64 -10.76
C ARG A 61 -7.01 3.02 -9.39
N LEU A 62 -6.42 3.57 -8.32
CA LEU A 62 -6.64 3.09 -6.96
C LEU A 62 -8.08 3.33 -6.49
N ILE A 63 -8.65 4.50 -6.79
CA ILE A 63 -10.03 4.81 -6.48
C ILE A 63 -10.98 3.84 -7.21
N ALA A 64 -10.79 3.65 -8.52
CA ALA A 64 -11.57 2.70 -9.31
C ALA A 64 -11.41 1.25 -8.79
N HIS A 65 -10.20 0.89 -8.35
CA HIS A 65 -9.94 -0.42 -7.77
C HIS A 65 -10.72 -0.62 -6.46
N TYR A 66 -10.75 0.41 -5.60
CA TYR A 66 -11.52 0.37 -4.36
C TYR A 66 -13.03 0.20 -4.62
N GLU A 67 -13.57 0.95 -5.57
CA GLU A 67 -14.98 0.84 -5.96
C GLU A 67 -15.34 -0.58 -6.44
N LYS A 68 -14.40 -1.24 -7.14
CA LYS A 68 -14.61 -2.57 -7.70
C LYS A 68 -14.40 -3.70 -6.70
N HIS A 69 -13.38 -3.60 -5.84
CA HIS A 69 -12.90 -4.70 -5.00
C HIS A 69 -13.14 -4.49 -3.50
N GLY A 70 -13.47 -3.26 -3.05
CA GLY A 70 -13.65 -2.93 -1.65
C GLY A 70 -12.34 -2.75 -0.86
N TYR A 71 -11.18 -2.80 -1.52
CA TYR A 71 -9.86 -2.53 -0.96
C TYR A 71 -8.93 -1.95 -2.01
N GLN A 72 -7.81 -1.38 -1.59
CA GLN A 72 -6.81 -0.76 -2.45
C GLN A 72 -5.46 -0.62 -1.72
N TYR A 73 -4.44 -0.11 -2.40
CA TYR A 73 -3.32 0.52 -1.72
C TYR A 73 -3.83 1.81 -1.08
N PHE A 74 -4.03 1.78 0.24
CA PHE A 74 -4.65 2.87 0.99
C PHE A 74 -3.70 4.05 1.16
N ALA A 75 -4.22 5.27 1.05
CA ALA A 75 -3.52 6.44 1.53
C ALA A 75 -3.23 6.26 3.03
N THR A 76 -1.96 6.35 3.39
CA THR A 76 -1.48 6.07 4.74
C THR A 76 -0.99 7.36 5.39
N GLU A 77 -1.55 7.68 6.55
CA GLU A 77 -1.22 8.87 7.33
C GLU A 77 -0.69 8.48 8.70
N ILE A 78 0.20 9.31 9.25
CA ILE A 78 0.56 9.27 10.66
C ILE A 78 -0.60 9.87 11.45
N LEU A 79 -1.18 9.14 12.41
CA LEU A 79 -2.37 9.57 13.16
C LEU A 79 -2.13 10.86 13.96
N GLU A 80 -0.95 11.01 14.56
CA GLU A 80 -0.60 12.16 15.38
C GLU A 80 -0.56 13.48 14.58
N THR A 81 0.03 13.43 13.37
CA THR A 81 0.26 14.63 12.55
C THR A 81 -0.71 14.79 11.39
N GLN A 82 -1.45 13.74 11.07
CA GLN A 82 -2.30 13.60 9.88
C GLN A 82 -1.53 13.79 8.56
N GLU A 83 -0.21 13.59 8.61
CA GLU A 83 0.65 13.71 7.45
C GLU A 83 0.53 12.46 6.56
N LEU A 84 0.26 12.66 5.27
CA LEU A 84 0.32 11.60 4.26
C LEU A 84 1.78 11.16 4.07
N ILE A 85 2.06 9.89 4.28
CA ILE A 85 3.40 9.33 4.11
C ILE A 85 3.55 8.41 2.89
N GLY A 86 2.48 8.13 2.19
CA GLY A 86 2.47 7.26 1.01
C GLY A 86 1.31 6.29 1.02
N PHE A 87 1.55 5.06 0.59
CA PHE A 87 0.54 4.01 0.67
C PHE A 87 1.06 2.73 1.33
N ILE A 88 0.16 2.03 1.98
CA ILE A 88 0.28 0.62 2.35
C ILE A 88 -1.10 0.00 2.12
N GLY A 89 -1.17 -1.17 1.49
CA GLY A 89 -2.47 -1.76 1.22
C GLY A 89 -2.44 -2.98 0.34
N LEU A 90 -3.60 -3.30 -0.20
CA LEU A 90 -3.89 -4.52 -0.94
C LEU A 90 -4.35 -4.17 -2.35
N ALA A 91 -3.98 -4.97 -3.35
CA ALA A 91 -4.49 -4.82 -4.70
C ALA A 91 -4.70 -6.18 -5.37
N PHE A 92 -5.81 -6.31 -6.10
CA PHE A 92 -6.05 -7.51 -6.90
C PHE A 92 -5.25 -7.42 -8.19
N GLN A 93 -4.41 -8.42 -8.41
CA GLN A 93 -3.49 -8.49 -9.54
C GLN A 93 -3.85 -9.61 -10.51
N ARG A 94 -3.59 -9.37 -11.80
CA ARG A 94 -3.85 -10.31 -12.90
C ARG A 94 -2.63 -10.55 -13.79
N TYR A 95 -1.42 -10.27 -13.32
CA TYR A 95 -0.24 -10.59 -14.11
C TYR A 95 0.01 -12.12 -14.14
N LYS A 96 0.65 -12.58 -15.21
CA LYS A 96 0.87 -14.01 -15.46
C LYS A 96 1.94 -14.58 -14.53
N THR A 97 1.50 -15.12 -13.39
CA THR A 97 2.33 -15.90 -12.45
C THR A 97 1.51 -17.05 -11.92
N GLU A 98 2.15 -18.03 -11.30
CA GLU A 98 1.45 -19.15 -10.64
C GLU A 98 0.57 -18.73 -9.45
N PHE A 99 0.76 -17.50 -8.93
CA PHE A 99 0.00 -16.94 -7.80
C PHE A 99 -1.09 -15.95 -8.25
N SER A 100 -1.15 -15.65 -9.54
CA SER A 100 -2.13 -14.74 -10.13
C SER A 100 -3.20 -15.56 -10.89
N PRO A 101 -4.47 -15.11 -10.89
CA PRO A 101 -4.95 -13.90 -10.23
C PRO A 101 -5.00 -14.03 -8.70
N GLY A 102 -4.72 -12.92 -7.99
CA GLY A 102 -4.74 -12.91 -6.54
C GLY A 102 -4.54 -11.51 -5.96
N THR A 103 -4.66 -11.40 -4.66
CA THR A 103 -4.45 -10.13 -3.95
C THR A 103 -3.01 -10.02 -3.47
N ASP A 104 -2.34 -8.94 -3.84
CA ASP A 104 -1.04 -8.61 -3.27
C ASP A 104 -1.15 -7.59 -2.14
N ILE A 105 -0.09 -7.52 -1.33
CA ILE A 105 0.17 -6.44 -0.40
C ILE A 105 1.40 -5.66 -0.87
N GLY A 106 1.29 -4.33 -0.86
CA GLY A 106 2.36 -3.42 -1.28
C GLY A 106 2.45 -2.19 -0.41
N TRP A 107 3.61 -1.55 -0.48
CA TRP A 107 3.90 -0.29 0.22
C TRP A 107 4.85 0.58 -0.59
N ARG A 108 4.67 1.89 -0.47
CA ARG A 108 5.55 2.94 -0.95
C ARG A 108 5.42 4.13 -0.02
N LEU A 109 6.47 4.42 0.73
CA LEU A 109 6.52 5.51 1.69
C LEU A 109 7.55 6.55 1.27
N LYS A 110 7.27 7.83 1.55
CA LYS A 110 8.23 8.90 1.39
C LYS A 110 9.50 8.63 2.20
N LYS A 111 10.64 9.06 1.70
CA LYS A 111 11.95 8.78 2.29
C LYS A 111 12.05 9.22 3.75
N SER A 112 11.49 10.38 4.11
CA SER A 112 11.51 10.89 5.50
C SER A 112 10.72 10.03 6.51
N ALA A 113 9.86 9.14 6.04
CA ALA A 113 9.12 8.20 6.89
C ALA A 113 9.85 6.86 7.11
N TRP A 114 10.98 6.62 6.40
CA TRP A 114 11.74 5.39 6.54
C TRP A 114 12.43 5.28 7.90
N GLY A 115 12.76 4.05 8.30
CA GLY A 115 13.48 3.80 9.55
C GLY A 115 12.64 3.90 10.83
N ASN A 116 11.35 4.22 10.72
CA ASN A 116 10.42 4.35 11.86
C ASN A 116 9.57 3.09 12.10
N GLY A 117 9.72 2.05 11.29
CA GLY A 117 8.92 0.83 11.39
C GLY A 117 7.50 0.94 10.82
N TYR A 118 7.13 2.05 10.19
CA TYR A 118 5.78 2.29 9.67
C TYR A 118 5.36 1.27 8.61
N ALA A 119 6.24 0.90 7.68
CA ALA A 119 5.90 -0.08 6.65
C ALA A 119 5.58 -1.45 7.26
N THR A 120 6.37 -1.91 8.22
CA THR A 120 6.12 -3.19 8.93
C THR A 120 4.84 -3.13 9.75
N GLU A 121 4.61 -2.06 10.51
CA GLU A 121 3.39 -1.87 11.30
C GLU A 121 2.16 -1.87 10.40
N GLY A 122 2.19 -1.04 9.35
CA GLY A 122 1.07 -0.89 8.44
C GLY A 122 0.80 -2.16 7.63
N ALA A 123 1.84 -2.86 7.18
CA ALA A 123 1.67 -4.10 6.45
C ALA A 123 1.08 -5.22 7.34
N LYS A 124 1.49 -5.34 8.60
CA LYS A 124 0.85 -6.24 9.56
C LYS A 124 -0.63 -5.93 9.71
N LYS A 125 -0.98 -4.66 9.90
CA LYS A 125 -2.38 -4.25 10.05
C LYS A 125 -3.20 -4.49 8.78
N CYS A 126 -2.60 -4.28 7.61
CA CYS A 126 -3.25 -4.63 6.33
C CYS A 126 -3.50 -6.13 6.18
N LEU A 127 -2.59 -6.99 6.67
CA LEU A 127 -2.81 -8.45 6.66
C LEU A 127 -3.95 -8.85 7.63
N ASP A 128 -4.00 -8.27 8.83
CA ASP A 128 -5.13 -8.49 9.75
C ASP A 128 -6.45 -8.11 9.07
N TYR A 129 -6.50 -6.93 8.43
CA TYR A 129 -7.67 -6.47 7.67
C TYR A 129 -8.01 -7.42 6.51
N ALA A 130 -7.02 -7.92 5.78
CA ALA A 130 -7.21 -8.85 4.67
C ALA A 130 -7.84 -10.17 5.13
N PHE A 131 -7.37 -10.74 6.23
CA PHE A 131 -7.83 -12.06 6.69
C PHE A 131 -9.09 -11.96 7.55
N GLU A 132 -9.20 -10.98 8.43
CA GLU A 132 -10.31 -10.86 9.39
C GLU A 132 -11.53 -10.14 8.80
N ALA A 133 -11.32 -9.00 8.10
CA ALA A 133 -12.42 -8.20 7.58
C ALA A 133 -12.83 -8.59 6.15
N LEU A 134 -11.84 -8.86 5.28
CA LEU A 134 -12.10 -9.23 3.88
C LEU A 134 -12.24 -10.74 3.66
N ASN A 135 -11.94 -11.57 4.67
CA ASN A 135 -11.94 -13.03 4.61
C ASN A 135 -11.09 -13.60 3.46
N LEU A 136 -10.02 -12.92 3.08
CA LEU A 136 -9.10 -13.42 2.08
C LEU A 136 -8.39 -14.67 2.60
N LYS A 137 -8.13 -15.62 1.71
CA LYS A 137 -7.46 -16.90 2.08
C LYS A 137 -5.96 -16.82 1.85
N LYS A 138 -5.51 -15.89 1.02
CA LYS A 138 -4.12 -15.77 0.57
C LYS A 138 -3.81 -14.35 0.15
N VAL A 139 -2.64 -13.88 0.55
CA VAL A 139 -2.07 -12.60 0.12
C VAL A 139 -0.61 -12.85 -0.27
N PHE A 140 -0.17 -12.31 -1.38
CA PHE A 140 1.21 -12.38 -1.81
C PHE A 140 1.86 -10.98 -1.85
N SER A 141 3.16 -10.92 -1.99
CA SER A 141 3.90 -9.69 -2.23
C SER A 141 5.07 -9.96 -3.17
N THR A 142 5.48 -8.93 -3.90
CA THR A 142 6.60 -9.03 -4.84
C THR A 142 7.57 -7.88 -4.63
N CYS A 143 8.85 -8.15 -4.80
CA CYS A 143 9.87 -7.11 -4.89
C CYS A 143 10.99 -7.55 -5.84
N THR A 144 11.79 -6.60 -6.32
CA THR A 144 13.02 -6.93 -7.03
C THR A 144 14.04 -7.59 -6.09
N ILE A 145 14.90 -8.46 -6.63
CA ILE A 145 15.90 -9.21 -5.85
C ILE A 145 16.78 -8.28 -5.02
N ASN A 146 17.08 -7.10 -5.54
CA ASN A 146 17.95 -6.12 -4.88
C ASN A 146 17.22 -5.26 -3.83
N ASN A 147 15.90 -5.37 -3.70
CA ASN A 147 15.11 -4.60 -2.74
C ASN A 147 15.09 -5.29 -1.37
N LEU A 148 16.25 -5.30 -0.71
CA LEU A 148 16.42 -5.94 0.60
C LEU A 148 15.54 -5.31 1.68
N LYS A 149 15.22 -4.01 1.56
CA LYS A 149 14.32 -3.33 2.51
C LYS A 149 12.92 -3.93 2.45
N SER A 150 12.35 -4.09 1.25
CA SER A 150 11.04 -4.72 1.09
C SER A 150 11.07 -6.20 1.47
N GLU A 151 12.11 -6.94 1.11
CA GLU A 151 12.26 -8.34 1.52
C GLU A 151 12.28 -8.49 3.05
N ASN A 152 12.99 -7.61 3.76
CA ASN A 152 13.00 -7.61 5.22
C ASN A 152 11.62 -7.30 5.83
N ILE A 153 10.86 -6.37 5.23
CA ILE A 153 9.48 -6.12 5.66
C ILE A 153 8.63 -7.38 5.49
N MET A 154 8.70 -8.05 4.31
CA MET A 154 7.98 -9.29 4.05
C MET A 154 8.30 -10.37 5.10
N LYS A 155 9.58 -10.57 5.43
CA LYS A 155 10.03 -11.49 6.50
C LYS A 155 9.46 -11.10 7.87
N ASN A 156 9.53 -9.81 8.22
CA ASN A 156 9.07 -9.31 9.52
C ASN A 156 7.55 -9.40 9.71
N ILE A 157 6.77 -9.42 8.64
CA ILE A 157 5.32 -9.65 8.68
C ILE A 157 4.95 -11.14 8.54
N GLY A 158 5.96 -12.02 8.50
CA GLY A 158 5.79 -13.48 8.51
C GLY A 158 5.40 -14.07 7.16
N MET A 159 5.87 -13.50 6.04
CA MET A 159 5.69 -14.09 4.71
C MET A 159 6.81 -15.08 4.39
N ASP A 160 6.44 -16.18 3.73
CA ASP A 160 7.39 -17.18 3.27
C ASP A 160 7.80 -16.92 1.81
N LYS A 161 9.10 -17.02 1.54
CA LYS A 161 9.62 -16.90 0.16
C LYS A 161 9.27 -18.14 -0.64
N MET A 162 8.51 -17.95 -1.72
CA MET A 162 8.02 -19.04 -2.57
C MET A 162 8.85 -19.25 -3.84
N GLY A 163 9.57 -18.21 -4.30
CA GLY A 163 10.38 -18.33 -5.52
C GLY A 163 10.92 -17.03 -6.04
N GLU A 164 11.62 -17.11 -7.16
CA GLU A 164 12.18 -15.97 -7.89
C GLU A 164 11.78 -16.06 -9.36
N PHE A 165 11.53 -14.91 -9.97
CA PHE A 165 11.14 -14.80 -11.38
C PHE A 165 12.17 -13.98 -12.15
N ASN A 166 12.37 -14.35 -13.43
CA ASN A 166 13.19 -13.55 -14.32
C ASN A 166 12.45 -12.24 -14.69
N PRO A 167 13.15 -11.09 -14.95
CA PRO A 167 12.54 -9.78 -15.28
C PRO A 167 11.67 -9.72 -16.54
N ILE A 168 11.70 -10.71 -17.42
CA ILE A 168 10.69 -10.88 -18.47
C ILE A 168 9.37 -11.44 -17.88
N SER A 169 9.43 -11.85 -16.62
CA SER A 169 8.37 -12.27 -15.73
C SER A 169 8.46 -11.43 -14.46
N PRO A 170 7.37 -11.16 -13.73
CA PRO A 170 7.41 -10.28 -12.57
C PRO A 170 8.36 -10.75 -11.46
N PRO A 171 8.76 -9.84 -10.56
CA PRO A 171 9.77 -10.05 -9.52
C PRO A 171 9.41 -11.13 -8.49
N SER A 172 10.36 -11.48 -7.61
CA SER A 172 10.21 -12.52 -6.58
C SER A 172 8.91 -12.40 -5.79
N ILE A 173 8.21 -13.52 -5.57
CA ILE A 173 6.91 -13.57 -4.90
C ILE A 173 7.06 -14.19 -3.51
N GLN A 174 6.46 -13.56 -2.53
CA GLN A 174 6.29 -14.09 -1.19
C GLN A 174 4.79 -14.25 -0.90
N VAL A 175 4.42 -15.37 -0.30
CA VAL A 175 3.01 -15.69 -0.03
C VAL A 175 2.84 -16.00 1.45
N LYS A 176 1.84 -15.37 2.05
CA LYS A 176 1.32 -15.75 3.36
C LYS A 176 -0.07 -16.34 3.18
N THR A 177 -0.28 -17.53 3.68
CA THR A 177 -1.57 -18.21 3.76
C THR A 177 -2.20 -18.08 5.13
#